data_816282c339ff44d48f24fe9667440796
#
_entry.id   816282c339ff44d48f24fe9667440796
#
_cell.length_a   1.000
_cell.length_b   1.000
_cell.length_c   1.000
_cell.angle_alpha   90.00
_cell.angle_beta   90.00
_cell.angle_gamma   90.00
#
_symmetry.space_group_name_H-M   'P 1'
#
loop_
_entity.id
_entity.type
_entity.pdbx_description
1 polymer ?
#
loop_
_entity_poly.entity_id
_entity_poly.type
_entity_poly.pdbx_seq_one_letter_code
_entity_poly.pdbx_strand_id
1 'polypeptide(L)' 'MTTKSLTELSELLRSEKLAYKKCCNYVSETDNDELKCALGNLANGHKQRYETLSNYLNKN' A
#
# COMPACT_ATOMS: atom_id res chain seq x y z
N MET A 1 7.02 6.79 20.70
CA MET A 1 6.32 7.47 19.58
C MET A 1 5.21 8.35 20.13
N THR A 2 5.08 9.57 19.65
CA THR A 2 4.03 10.49 20.11
C THR A 2 2.67 10.09 19.55
N THR A 3 1.59 10.59 20.16
CA THR A 3 0.23 10.38 19.65
C THR A 3 0.09 10.89 18.23
N LYS A 4 0.69 12.05 17.92
CA LYS A 4 0.68 12.61 16.58
C LYS A 4 1.36 11.68 15.58
N SER A 5 2.53 11.14 15.94
CA SER A 5 3.27 10.22 15.10
C SER A 5 2.50 8.92 14.85
N LEU A 6 1.81 8.41 15.87
CA LEU A 6 0.96 7.23 15.73
C LEU A 6 -0.19 7.48 14.77
N THR A 7 -0.83 8.66 14.86
CA THR A 7 -1.91 9.05 13.99
C THR A 7 -1.43 9.14 12.54
N GLU A 8 -0.29 9.80 12.32
CA GLU A 8 0.30 9.93 10.99
C GLU A 8 0.65 8.58 10.39
N LEU A 9 1.24 7.70 11.19
CA LEU A 9 1.60 6.35 10.75
C LEU A 9 0.35 5.54 10.38
N SER A 10 -0.71 5.63 11.19
CA SER A 10 -1.96 4.95 10.91
C SER A 10 -2.60 5.43 9.62
N GLU A 11 -2.53 6.74 9.34
CA GLU A 11 -3.03 7.32 8.10
C GLU A 11 -2.25 6.82 6.89
N LEU A 12 -0.92 6.75 7.00
CA LEU A 12 -0.07 6.22 5.93
C LEU A 12 -0.37 4.75 5.65
N LEU A 13 -0.53 3.94 6.70
CA LEU A 13 -0.90 2.53 6.56
C LEU A 13 -2.21 2.37 5.79
N ARG A 14 -3.22 3.16 6.17
CA ARG A 14 -4.51 3.12 5.49
C ARG A 14 -4.38 3.51 4.02
N SER A 15 -3.60 4.56 3.73
CA SER A 15 -3.35 5.04 2.38
C SER A 15 -2.72 3.96 1.51
N GLU A 16 -1.68 3.31 2.01
CA GLU A 16 -0.99 2.26 1.26
C GLU A 16 -1.89 1.05 1.02
N LYS A 17 -2.69 0.69 2.01
CA LYS A 17 -3.64 -0.43 1.89
C LYS A 17 -4.70 -0.15 0.82
N LEU A 18 -5.27 1.05 0.82
CA LEU A 18 -6.27 1.45 -0.17
C LEU A 18 -5.67 1.50 -1.57
N ALA A 19 -4.47 2.05 -1.71
CA ALA A 19 -3.78 2.10 -3.00
C ALA A 19 -3.49 0.70 -3.53
N TYR A 20 -3.06 -0.21 -2.67
CA TYR A 20 -2.85 -1.61 -3.03
C TYR A 20 -4.14 -2.24 -3.58
N LYS A 21 -5.24 -2.08 -2.85
CA LYS A 21 -6.54 -2.64 -3.26
C LYS A 21 -7.00 -2.09 -4.61
N LYS A 22 -6.84 -0.78 -4.82
CA LYS A 22 -7.20 -0.15 -6.09
C LYS A 22 -6.37 -0.70 -7.25
N CYS A 23 -5.07 -0.86 -7.05
CA CYS A 23 -4.20 -1.45 -8.09
C CYS A 23 -4.65 -2.86 -8.43
N CYS A 24 -4.96 -3.68 -7.44
CA CYS A 24 -5.43 -5.06 -7.66
C CYS A 24 -6.75 -5.09 -8.44
N ASN A 25 -7.67 -4.16 -8.12
CA ASN A 25 -8.93 -4.06 -8.82
C ASN A 25 -8.73 -3.70 -10.29
N TYR A 26 -7.86 -2.73 -10.58
CA TYR A 26 -7.56 -2.33 -11.94
C TYR A 26 -6.89 -3.46 -12.73
N VAL A 27 -5.99 -4.21 -12.09
CA VAL A 27 -5.36 -5.38 -12.72
C VAL A 27 -6.41 -6.37 -13.16
N SER A 28 -7.43 -6.62 -12.31
CA SER A 28 -8.48 -7.58 -12.62
C SER A 28 -9.44 -7.10 -13.72
N GLU A 29 -9.53 -5.80 -13.94
CA GLU A 29 -10.48 -5.20 -14.88
C GLU A 29 -9.89 -4.88 -16.25
N THR A 30 -8.58 -4.66 -16.35
CA THR A 30 -7.96 -4.24 -17.60
C THR A 30 -7.58 -5.44 -18.48
N ASP A 31 -7.72 -5.26 -19.80
CA ASP A 31 -7.27 -6.25 -20.80
C ASP A 31 -5.87 -5.90 -21.33
N ASN A 32 -5.32 -4.78 -20.94
CA ASN A 32 -4.02 -4.31 -21.41
C ASN A 32 -2.90 -4.93 -20.58
N ASP A 33 -2.07 -5.78 -21.22
CA ASP A 33 -1.01 -6.52 -20.52
C ASP A 33 0.09 -5.62 -19.96
N GLU A 34 0.44 -4.56 -20.68
CA GLU A 34 1.44 -3.59 -20.19
C GLU A 34 0.93 -2.89 -18.95
N LEU A 35 -0.33 -2.50 -18.97
CA LEU A 35 -0.95 -1.83 -17.83
C LEU A 35 -1.07 -2.78 -16.64
N LYS A 36 -1.42 -4.04 -16.88
CA LYS A 36 -1.43 -5.06 -15.81
C LYS A 36 -0.08 -5.17 -15.14
N CYS A 37 0.98 -5.21 -15.92
CA CYS A 37 2.34 -5.32 -15.40
C CYS A 37 2.70 -4.09 -14.56
N ALA A 38 2.43 -2.90 -15.08
CA ALA A 38 2.71 -1.64 -14.38
C ALA A 38 1.94 -1.54 -13.06
N LEU A 39 0.65 -1.89 -13.09
CA LEU A 39 -0.20 -1.87 -11.89
C LEU A 39 0.22 -2.93 -10.88
N GLY A 40 0.66 -4.09 -11.36
CA GLY A 40 1.21 -5.14 -10.49
C GLY A 40 2.46 -4.68 -9.75
N ASN A 41 3.35 -3.96 -10.43
CA ASN A 41 4.55 -3.39 -9.83
C ASN A 41 4.19 -2.32 -8.79
N LEU A 42 3.21 -1.48 -9.10
CA LEU A 42 2.72 -0.47 -8.15
C LEU A 42 2.11 -1.13 -6.91
N ALA A 43 1.30 -2.16 -7.11
CA ALA A 43 0.70 -2.91 -6.01
C ALA A 43 1.77 -3.49 -5.08
N ASN A 44 2.82 -4.08 -5.65
CA ASN A 44 3.92 -4.63 -4.86
C ASN A 44 4.62 -3.54 -4.05
N GLY A 45 4.82 -2.36 -4.62
CA GLY A 45 5.39 -1.22 -3.91
C GLY A 45 4.54 -0.79 -2.72
N HIS A 46 3.23 -0.68 -2.93
CA HIS A 46 2.31 -0.32 -1.85
C HIS A 46 2.30 -1.38 -0.75
N LYS A 47 2.31 -2.66 -1.13
CA LYS A 47 2.36 -3.75 -0.17
C LYS A 47 3.63 -3.72 0.67
N GLN A 48 4.78 -3.52 0.03
CA GLN A 48 6.07 -3.45 0.72
C GLN A 48 6.11 -2.28 1.69
N ARG A 49 5.62 -1.12 1.28
CA ARG A 49 5.57 0.05 2.17
C ARG A 49 4.63 -0.17 3.33
N TYR A 50 3.48 -0.79 3.09
CA TYR A 50 2.54 -1.17 4.15
C TYR A 50 3.22 -2.07 5.18
N GLU A 51 3.92 -3.11 4.73
CA GLU A 51 4.60 -4.05 5.60
C GLU A 51 5.70 -3.36 6.41
N THR A 52 6.48 -2.48 5.77
CA THR A 52 7.54 -1.73 6.43
C THR A 52 6.97 -0.83 7.53
N LEU A 53 5.91 -0.10 7.23
CA LEU A 53 5.26 0.79 8.20
C LEU A 53 4.60 0.00 9.33
N SER A 54 3.98 -1.13 8.99
CA SER A 54 3.35 -2.01 9.97
C SER A 54 4.37 -2.58 10.95
N ASN A 55 5.54 -3.01 10.44
CA ASN A 55 6.63 -3.50 11.28
C ASN A 55 7.15 -2.41 12.20
N TYR A 56 7.21 -1.18 11.71
CA TYR A 56 7.64 -0.04 12.51
C TYR A 56 6.69 0.19 13.69
N LEU A 57 5.40 0.11 13.42
CA LEU A 57 4.36 0.25 14.46
C LEU A 57 4.46 -0.87 15.49
N ASN A 58 4.69 -2.10 15.05
CA ASN A 58 4.73 -3.27 15.92
C ASN A 58 5.96 -3.30 16.85
N LYS A 59 7.01 -2.55 16.52
CA LYS A 59 8.21 -2.44 17.35
C LYS A 59 8.03 -1.53 18.56
N ASN A 60 7.00 -0.74 18.56
CA ASN A 60 6.73 0.21 19.63
C ASN A 60 5.54 -0.24 20.46
#